data_41c77346e6f99d9ed24c1028f99c5fd1
#
_entry.id   41c77346e6f99d9ed24c1028f99c5fd1
#
_cell.length_a   1.000
_cell.length_b   1.000
_cell.length_c   1.000
_cell.angle_alpha   90.00
_cell.angle_beta   90.00
_cell.angle_gamma   90.00
#
_symmetry.space_group_name_H-M   'P 1'
#
loop_
_entity.id
_entity.type
_entity.pdbx_description
1 polymer ?
#
loop_
_entity_poly.entity_id
_entity_poly.type
_entity_poly.pdbx_seq_one_letter_code
_entity_poly.pdbx_strand_id
1 'polypeptide(L)'
;KKIIIAGSSEVVPNIFELEKIGAGHDGYIFRFNDRVLKLLKYDINLRKERNLMTFDKAEFFRNNLDLERVTQPIDFLLDEDGIYSGYVMNYIEDLTSARKEGTPRYRQPGDFSCGDLISSTEILQSDFSKMSSKDIVVNDINSGSYIFASDFMHLCDMDKYYLGKNANDLNKQRLNFVIAKFLYMEMVKTGDFSKEDKKLLNRWVAKQSNSRSFLSEVRSDIGTNYSASISDYVGEKAKTLIR
;
A
#
# COMPACT_ATOMS: atom_id res chain seq x y z
N LYS A 1 -25.95 4.00 8.70
CA LYS A 1 -25.88 5.05 7.67
C LYS A 1 -26.09 4.41 6.32
N LYS A 2 -27.12 4.83 5.61
CA LYS A 2 -27.40 4.44 4.24
C LYS A 2 -26.39 5.08 3.28
N ILE A 3 -25.92 4.30 2.32
CA ILE A 3 -24.94 4.74 1.31
C ILE A 3 -25.41 4.25 -0.06
N ILE A 4 -25.14 5.04 -1.09
CA ILE A 4 -25.40 4.73 -2.49
C ILE A 4 -24.05 4.63 -3.21
N ILE A 5 -23.83 3.54 -3.96
CA ILE A 5 -22.68 3.38 -4.84
C ILE A 5 -23.04 4.04 -6.17
N ALA A 6 -22.37 5.14 -6.52
CA ALA A 6 -22.79 6.07 -7.56
C ALA A 6 -22.92 5.42 -8.94
N GLY A 7 -21.91 4.65 -9.39
CA GLY A 7 -21.89 4.07 -10.73
C GLY A 7 -22.89 2.94 -10.94
N SER A 8 -23.17 2.14 -9.92
CA SER A 8 -24.15 1.04 -9.99
C SER A 8 -25.55 1.43 -9.49
N SER A 9 -25.69 2.56 -8.85
CA SER A 9 -26.88 2.97 -8.10
C SER A 9 -27.31 1.96 -7.00
N GLU A 10 -26.39 1.10 -6.60
CA GLU A 10 -26.60 0.07 -5.58
C GLU A 10 -26.71 0.73 -4.20
N VAL A 11 -27.71 0.33 -3.43
CA VAL A 11 -27.99 0.88 -2.11
C VAL A 11 -27.50 -0.06 -1.04
N VAL A 12 -26.61 0.42 -0.17
CA VAL A 12 -26.23 -0.22 1.09
C VAL A 12 -27.07 0.40 2.21
N PRO A 13 -28.08 -0.30 2.75
CA PRO A 13 -29.04 0.30 3.70
C PRO A 13 -28.39 0.78 4.98
N ASN A 14 -27.42 0.02 5.49
CA ASN A 14 -26.61 0.41 6.63
C ASN A 14 -25.17 -0.10 6.48
N ILE A 15 -24.23 0.80 6.13
CA ILE A 15 -22.83 0.42 5.93
C ILE A 15 -22.17 -0.15 7.20
N PHE A 16 -22.67 0.19 8.38
CA PHE A 16 -22.11 -0.30 9.66
C PHE A 16 -22.52 -1.73 10.00
N GLU A 17 -23.44 -2.34 9.22
CA GLU A 17 -23.78 -3.77 9.32
C GLU A 17 -22.86 -4.65 8.45
N LEU A 18 -22.07 -4.06 7.58
CA LEU A 18 -21.08 -4.78 6.79
C LEU A 18 -19.89 -5.23 7.63
N GLU A 19 -19.17 -6.23 7.12
CA GLU A 19 -17.89 -6.66 7.70
C GLU A 19 -16.89 -5.51 7.69
N LYS A 20 -16.54 -5.00 8.87
CA LYS A 20 -15.50 -3.98 9.01
C LYS A 20 -14.14 -4.66 8.98
N ILE A 21 -13.39 -4.44 7.90
CA ILE A 21 -12.06 -5.02 7.69
C ILE A 21 -10.91 -4.10 8.09
N GLY A 22 -11.20 -2.82 8.39
CA GLY A 22 -10.19 -1.88 8.83
C GLY A 22 -10.76 -0.56 9.34
N ALA A 23 -9.92 0.16 10.07
CA ALA A 23 -10.17 1.55 10.47
C ALA A 23 -8.85 2.28 10.63
N GLY A 24 -8.75 3.43 9.97
CA GLY A 24 -7.62 4.34 10.09
C GLY A 24 -8.04 5.67 10.70
N HIS A 25 -7.10 6.61 10.73
CA HIS A 25 -7.35 7.98 11.15
C HIS A 25 -8.40 8.65 10.25
N ASP A 26 -8.34 8.39 8.96
CA ASP A 26 -9.07 9.15 7.93
C ASP A 26 -10.39 8.47 7.49
N GLY A 27 -10.61 7.19 7.83
CA GLY A 27 -11.81 6.46 7.41
C GLY A 27 -12.05 5.13 8.09
N TYR A 28 -13.20 4.55 7.76
CA TYR A 28 -13.59 3.18 8.05
C TYR A 28 -13.60 2.38 6.77
N ILE A 29 -13.17 1.12 6.83
CA ILE A 29 -13.05 0.23 5.68
C ILE A 29 -13.95 -0.97 5.89
N PHE A 30 -14.86 -1.19 4.95
CA PHE A 30 -15.85 -2.26 5.00
C PHE A 30 -15.73 -3.14 3.75
N ARG A 31 -15.92 -4.44 3.93
CA ARG A 31 -16.03 -5.38 2.81
C ARG A 31 -17.47 -5.43 2.30
N PHE A 32 -17.62 -5.39 0.99
CA PHE A 32 -18.89 -5.53 0.31
C PHE A 32 -18.72 -6.36 -0.97
N ASN A 33 -19.02 -7.64 -0.87
CA ASN A 33 -18.77 -8.65 -1.91
C ASN A 33 -17.26 -8.71 -2.29
N ASP A 34 -16.94 -8.44 -3.56
CA ASP A 34 -15.61 -8.35 -4.14
C ASP A 34 -15.02 -6.92 -4.10
N ARG A 35 -15.66 -6.02 -3.37
CA ARG A 35 -15.29 -4.60 -3.26
C ARG A 35 -15.01 -4.20 -1.82
N VAL A 36 -14.28 -3.11 -1.69
CA VAL A 36 -14.02 -2.41 -0.44
C VAL A 36 -14.65 -1.04 -0.48
N LEU A 37 -15.43 -0.73 0.54
CA LEU A 37 -16.05 0.58 0.74
C LEU A 37 -15.25 1.34 1.80
N LYS A 38 -14.60 2.45 1.42
CA LYS A 38 -13.93 3.35 2.36
C LYS A 38 -14.80 4.55 2.67
N LEU A 39 -15.40 4.56 3.86
CA LEU A 39 -16.20 5.68 4.38
C LEU A 39 -15.28 6.68 5.07
N LEU A 40 -15.22 7.91 4.55
CA LEU A 40 -14.37 8.97 5.08
C LEU A 40 -14.98 9.63 6.32
N LYS A 41 -14.14 9.95 7.31
CA LYS A 41 -14.57 10.47 8.62
C LYS A 41 -14.84 11.96 8.64
N TYR A 42 -14.17 12.74 7.80
CA TYR A 42 -14.16 14.20 7.88
C TYR A 42 -15.06 14.83 6.84
N ASP A 43 -15.56 16.04 7.13
CA ASP A 43 -16.25 16.89 6.17
C ASP A 43 -15.31 17.37 5.04
N ILE A 44 -15.88 17.95 4.00
CA ILE A 44 -15.14 18.32 2.79
C ILE A 44 -14.05 19.37 3.05
N ASN A 45 -14.27 20.30 4.00
CA ASN A 45 -13.32 21.39 4.27
C ASN A 45 -12.08 20.81 4.96
N LEU A 46 -12.28 19.98 5.97
CA LEU A 46 -11.18 19.33 6.69
C LEU A 46 -10.42 18.33 5.80
N ARG A 47 -11.11 17.66 4.86
CA ARG A 47 -10.44 16.80 3.85
C ARG A 47 -9.51 17.62 2.96
N LYS A 48 -9.95 18.79 2.48
CA LYS A 48 -9.11 19.70 1.67
C LYS A 48 -7.92 20.22 2.46
N GLU A 49 -8.14 20.69 3.67
CA GLU A 49 -7.08 21.20 4.55
C GLU A 49 -6.00 20.16 4.82
N ARG A 50 -6.39 18.91 5.05
CA ARG A 50 -5.48 17.79 5.34
C ARG A 50 -4.97 17.06 4.10
N ASN A 51 -5.29 17.54 2.90
CA ASN A 51 -4.99 16.88 1.63
C ASN A 51 -5.47 15.42 1.55
N LEU A 52 -6.63 15.12 2.14
CA LEU A 52 -7.27 13.81 2.06
C LEU A 52 -8.06 13.65 0.76
N MET A 53 -8.65 12.45 0.58
CA MET A 53 -9.46 12.15 -0.59
C MET A 53 -10.72 13.01 -0.65
N THR A 54 -10.81 13.89 -1.64
CA THR A 54 -12.02 14.64 -2.04
C THR A 54 -12.68 13.98 -3.23
N PHE A 55 -13.91 14.38 -3.58
CA PHE A 55 -14.58 13.90 -4.78
C PHE A 55 -13.74 14.13 -6.04
N ASP A 56 -13.32 15.39 -6.28
CA ASP A 56 -12.54 15.75 -7.48
C ASP A 56 -11.25 14.94 -7.60
N LYS A 57 -10.58 14.69 -6.46
CA LYS A 57 -9.36 13.88 -6.41
C LYS A 57 -9.64 12.41 -6.71
N ALA A 58 -10.70 11.84 -6.13
CA ALA A 58 -11.10 10.46 -6.38
C ALA A 58 -11.54 10.28 -7.83
N GLU A 59 -12.28 11.23 -8.39
CA GLU A 59 -12.70 11.24 -9.79
C GLU A 59 -11.48 11.33 -10.73
N PHE A 60 -10.54 12.22 -10.42
CA PHE A 60 -9.30 12.33 -11.19
C PHE A 60 -8.52 11.01 -11.19
N PHE A 61 -8.36 10.37 -10.03
CA PHE A 61 -7.65 9.09 -9.96
C PHE A 61 -8.38 7.99 -10.72
N ARG A 62 -9.70 7.85 -10.51
CA ARG A 62 -10.52 6.88 -11.22
C ARG A 62 -10.42 7.00 -12.75
N ASN A 63 -10.44 8.22 -13.26
CA ASN A 63 -10.51 8.47 -14.70
C ASN A 63 -9.13 8.45 -15.38
N ASN A 64 -8.03 8.58 -14.63
CA ASN A 64 -6.69 8.75 -15.19
C ASN A 64 -5.71 7.64 -14.84
N LEU A 65 -6.07 6.75 -13.91
CA LEU A 65 -5.20 5.68 -13.46
C LEU A 65 -5.81 4.31 -13.80
N ASP A 66 -4.91 3.39 -14.09
CA ASP A 66 -5.15 1.96 -14.24
C ASP A 66 -3.96 1.25 -13.60
N LEU A 67 -4.06 1.03 -12.27
CA LEU A 67 -2.99 0.53 -11.44
C LEU A 67 -3.24 -0.94 -11.10
N GLU A 68 -2.17 -1.72 -11.10
CA GLU A 68 -2.23 -3.16 -10.86
C GLU A 68 -1.96 -3.51 -9.39
N ARG A 69 -0.99 -2.83 -8.76
CA ARG A 69 -0.52 -3.11 -7.40
C ARG A 69 -0.82 -2.01 -6.39
N VAL A 70 -1.42 -0.92 -6.82
CA VAL A 70 -1.86 0.15 -5.93
C VAL A 70 -3.37 0.25 -5.99
N THR A 71 -4.06 0.09 -4.84
CA THR A 71 -5.52 0.21 -4.80
C THR A 71 -5.95 1.64 -5.12
N GLN A 72 -6.88 1.79 -6.03
CA GLN A 72 -7.38 3.08 -6.49
C GLN A 72 -8.91 3.16 -6.40
N PRO A 73 -9.50 4.36 -6.34
CA PRO A 73 -10.93 4.53 -6.47
C PRO A 73 -11.44 3.97 -7.81
N ILE A 74 -12.48 3.14 -7.77
CA ILE A 74 -13.18 2.63 -8.94
C ILE A 74 -14.62 3.16 -9.02
N ASP A 75 -15.17 3.64 -7.89
CA ASP A 75 -16.50 4.24 -7.80
C ASP A 75 -16.58 5.12 -6.53
N PHE A 76 -17.73 5.78 -6.33
CA PHE A 76 -17.95 6.73 -5.25
C PHE A 76 -19.05 6.26 -4.31
N LEU A 77 -18.94 6.67 -3.05
CA LEU A 77 -19.97 6.53 -2.02
C LEU A 77 -20.66 7.87 -1.80
N LEU A 78 -21.97 7.89 -2.00
CA LEU A 78 -22.83 9.04 -1.72
C LEU A 78 -23.71 8.69 -0.52
N ASP A 79 -24.02 9.69 0.30
CA ASP A 79 -25.03 9.55 1.33
C ASP A 79 -26.46 9.75 0.76
N GLU A 80 -27.46 9.78 1.65
CA GLU A 80 -28.88 9.91 1.28
C GLU A 80 -29.19 11.25 0.58
N ASP A 81 -28.40 12.28 0.85
CA ASP A 81 -28.51 13.61 0.24
C ASP A 81 -27.69 13.75 -1.05
N GLY A 82 -27.06 12.66 -1.51
CA GLY A 82 -26.19 12.66 -2.68
C GLY A 82 -24.80 13.26 -2.43
N ILE A 83 -24.43 13.46 -1.15
CA ILE A 83 -23.14 14.06 -0.78
C ILE A 83 -22.05 12.98 -0.76
N TYR A 84 -20.89 13.29 -1.37
CA TYR A 84 -19.72 12.42 -1.38
C TYR A 84 -19.25 12.06 0.04
N SER A 85 -19.31 10.80 0.36
CA SER A 85 -18.98 10.25 1.69
C SER A 85 -17.75 9.33 1.66
N GLY A 86 -17.27 8.93 0.48
CA GLY A 86 -16.16 8.02 0.35
C GLY A 86 -16.04 7.41 -1.04
N TYR A 87 -15.32 6.32 -1.15
CA TYR A 87 -15.06 5.67 -2.42
C TYR A 87 -14.99 4.14 -2.32
N VAL A 88 -15.13 3.52 -3.48
CA VAL A 88 -15.08 2.07 -3.67
C VAL A 88 -13.73 1.69 -4.28
N MET A 89 -13.16 0.58 -3.85
CA MET A 89 -11.95 -0.05 -4.39
C MET A 89 -12.20 -1.54 -4.63
N ASN A 90 -11.36 -2.18 -5.43
CA ASN A 90 -11.32 -3.64 -5.51
C ASN A 90 -10.89 -4.23 -4.16
N TYR A 91 -11.50 -5.36 -3.78
CA TYR A 91 -11.06 -6.12 -2.62
C TYR A 91 -9.83 -6.95 -2.98
N ILE A 92 -8.79 -6.83 -2.18
CA ILE A 92 -7.59 -7.65 -2.25
C ILE A 92 -7.51 -8.46 -0.96
N GLU A 93 -7.45 -9.77 -1.08
CA GLU A 93 -7.36 -10.66 0.06
C GLU A 93 -5.95 -10.62 0.66
N ASP A 94 -5.82 -10.07 1.87
CA ASP A 94 -4.56 -10.09 2.60
C ASP A 94 -4.35 -11.45 3.28
N LEU A 95 -3.41 -12.23 2.78
CA LEU A 95 -3.07 -13.56 3.30
C LEU A 95 -2.29 -13.53 4.60
N THR A 96 -1.76 -12.37 5.00
CA THR A 96 -0.94 -12.23 6.20
C THR A 96 -1.71 -11.72 7.42
N SER A 97 -2.92 -11.19 7.20
CA SER A 97 -3.78 -10.73 8.29
C SER A 97 -4.60 -11.88 8.89
N ALA A 98 -4.73 -11.90 10.22
CA ALA A 98 -5.73 -12.72 10.88
C ALA A 98 -7.10 -12.05 10.70
N ARG A 99 -8.05 -12.73 10.03
CA ARG A 99 -9.41 -12.20 9.80
C ARG A 99 -10.25 -12.10 11.07
N LYS A 100 -9.96 -12.96 12.06
CA LYS A 100 -10.59 -12.97 13.38
C LYS A 100 -9.53 -13.25 14.44
N GLU A 101 -9.73 -12.74 15.64
CA GLU A 101 -8.87 -13.05 16.77
C GLU A 101 -8.76 -14.58 16.94
N GLY A 102 -7.52 -15.10 17.00
CA GLY A 102 -7.24 -16.52 17.09
C GLY A 102 -7.21 -17.30 15.77
N THR A 103 -7.52 -16.69 14.60
CA THR A 103 -7.33 -17.37 13.31
C THR A 103 -5.86 -17.30 12.89
N PRO A 104 -5.25 -18.44 12.48
CA PRO A 104 -3.89 -18.42 11.97
C PRO A 104 -3.81 -17.61 10.68
N ARG A 105 -2.69 -16.93 10.50
CA ARG A 105 -2.35 -16.32 9.20
C ARG A 105 -2.09 -17.42 8.18
N TYR A 106 -2.53 -17.22 6.95
CA TYR A 106 -2.28 -18.20 5.89
C TYR A 106 -0.83 -18.24 5.46
N ARG A 107 -0.14 -17.07 5.47
CA ARG A 107 1.24 -16.93 5.01
C ARG A 107 1.91 -15.74 5.70
N GLN A 108 3.23 -15.81 5.93
CA GLN A 108 4.01 -14.65 6.35
C GLN A 108 4.61 -13.95 5.11
N PRO A 109 4.83 -12.62 5.13
CA PRO A 109 5.46 -11.94 4.00
C PRO A 109 6.84 -12.50 3.65
N GLY A 110 7.61 -12.94 4.63
CA GLY A 110 8.92 -13.55 4.44
C GLY A 110 8.91 -14.95 3.82
N ASP A 111 7.75 -15.63 3.77
CA ASP A 111 7.59 -16.96 3.16
C ASP A 111 7.42 -16.90 1.64
N PHE A 112 7.21 -15.71 1.09
CA PHE A 112 7.18 -15.50 -0.35
C PHE A 112 8.59 -15.61 -0.94
N SER A 113 8.67 -15.93 -2.23
CA SER A 113 9.95 -16.08 -2.91
C SER A 113 10.58 -14.74 -3.27
N CYS A 114 11.88 -14.73 -3.47
CA CYS A 114 12.58 -13.58 -4.04
C CYS A 114 12.08 -13.24 -5.45
N GLY A 115 11.59 -14.23 -6.21
CA GLY A 115 10.93 -14.02 -7.50
C GLY A 115 9.65 -13.19 -7.36
N ASP A 116 8.82 -13.48 -6.34
CA ASP A 116 7.62 -12.70 -6.06
C ASP A 116 7.96 -11.24 -5.71
N LEU A 117 9.04 -11.02 -4.93
CA LEU A 117 9.54 -9.69 -4.60
C LEU A 117 9.97 -8.91 -5.86
N ILE A 118 10.73 -9.54 -6.74
CA ILE A 118 11.19 -8.90 -7.99
C ILE A 118 10.00 -8.56 -8.87
N SER A 119 9.11 -9.50 -9.14
CA SER A 119 7.92 -9.30 -9.98
C SER A 119 7.03 -8.18 -9.44
N SER A 120 6.72 -8.20 -8.14
CA SER A 120 5.93 -7.12 -7.53
C SER A 120 6.61 -5.77 -7.59
N THR A 121 7.94 -5.73 -7.44
CA THR A 121 8.72 -4.48 -7.55
C THR A 121 8.64 -3.91 -8.95
N GLU A 122 8.71 -4.74 -10.00
CA GLU A 122 8.60 -4.31 -11.40
C GLU A 122 7.21 -3.73 -11.71
N ILE A 123 6.15 -4.39 -11.23
CA ILE A 123 4.78 -3.92 -11.43
C ILE A 123 4.55 -2.62 -10.65
N LEU A 124 4.98 -2.53 -9.38
CA LEU A 124 4.92 -1.29 -8.62
C LEU A 124 5.69 -0.16 -9.29
N GLN A 125 6.85 -0.45 -9.91
CA GLN A 125 7.61 0.55 -10.68
C GLN A 125 6.80 1.06 -11.88
N SER A 126 6.07 0.18 -12.57
CA SER A 126 5.14 0.56 -13.64
C SER A 126 4.03 1.46 -13.11
N ASP A 127 3.37 1.08 -12.01
CA ASP A 127 2.30 1.87 -11.40
C ASP A 127 2.77 3.25 -10.94
N PHE A 128 3.95 3.33 -10.30
CA PHE A 128 4.56 4.61 -9.90
C PHE A 128 4.91 5.48 -11.10
N SER A 129 5.31 4.87 -12.22
CA SER A 129 5.55 5.59 -13.48
C SER A 129 4.26 6.12 -14.09
N LYS A 130 3.17 5.33 -14.09
CA LYS A 130 1.84 5.79 -14.52
C LYS A 130 1.37 6.98 -13.69
N MET A 131 1.50 6.92 -12.36
CA MET A 131 1.18 8.04 -11.47
C MET A 131 2.05 9.26 -11.75
N SER A 132 3.35 9.07 -11.97
CA SER A 132 4.28 10.16 -12.30
C SER A 132 3.92 10.86 -13.60
N SER A 133 3.46 10.12 -14.62
CA SER A 133 3.02 10.68 -15.90
C SER A 133 1.77 11.57 -15.80
N LYS A 134 1.08 11.52 -14.67
CA LYS A 134 -0.10 12.34 -14.31
C LYS A 134 0.21 13.35 -13.20
N ASP A 135 1.48 13.63 -12.93
CA ASP A 135 1.94 14.50 -11.85
C ASP A 135 1.45 14.09 -10.45
N ILE A 136 1.05 12.83 -10.25
CA ILE A 136 0.61 12.31 -8.95
C ILE A 136 1.84 11.89 -8.15
N VAL A 137 2.01 12.48 -6.98
CA VAL A 137 3.05 12.15 -6.01
C VAL A 137 2.50 11.17 -4.98
N VAL A 138 3.15 10.02 -4.87
CA VAL A 138 2.87 9.02 -3.83
C VAL A 138 3.31 9.55 -2.47
N ASN A 139 2.46 9.45 -1.47
CA ASN A 139 2.74 9.97 -0.13
C ASN A 139 2.13 9.08 0.96
N ASP A 140 2.61 9.27 2.21
CA ASP A 140 2.12 8.62 3.44
C ASP A 140 2.10 7.08 3.41
N ILE A 141 3.14 6.46 2.86
CA ILE A 141 3.29 5.02 2.92
C ILE A 141 3.88 4.63 4.28
N ASN A 142 3.15 3.81 5.00
CA ASN A 142 3.53 3.27 6.32
C ASN A 142 3.32 1.74 6.35
N SER A 143 3.55 1.09 7.49
CA SER A 143 3.40 -0.37 7.60
C SER A 143 1.97 -0.89 7.36
N GLY A 144 0.96 -0.05 7.55
CA GLY A 144 -0.44 -0.39 7.26
C GLY A 144 -0.83 -0.21 5.79
N SER A 145 0.08 0.31 4.96
CA SER A 145 -0.17 0.50 3.52
C SER A 145 0.11 -0.75 2.67
N TYR A 146 0.66 -1.82 3.27
CA TYR A 146 0.96 -3.06 2.54
C TYR A 146 -0.17 -4.08 2.69
N ILE A 147 -0.53 -4.70 1.58
CA ILE A 147 -1.41 -5.88 1.51
C ILE A 147 -0.60 -6.99 0.83
N PHE A 148 -0.56 -8.18 1.43
CA PHE A 148 0.17 -9.32 0.88
C PHE A 148 -0.81 -10.37 0.39
N ALA A 149 -1.09 -10.34 -0.91
CA ALA A 149 -2.00 -11.24 -1.60
C ALA A 149 -1.28 -12.50 -2.14
N SER A 150 -1.99 -13.34 -2.90
CA SER A 150 -1.41 -14.54 -3.52
C SER A 150 -0.27 -14.23 -4.49
N ASP A 151 -0.31 -13.08 -5.11
CA ASP A 151 0.67 -12.52 -6.04
C ASP A 151 1.65 -11.54 -5.40
N PHE A 152 1.73 -11.56 -4.06
CA PHE A 152 2.60 -10.85 -3.15
C PHE A 152 2.15 -9.43 -2.80
N MET A 153 2.97 -8.41 -3.04
CA MET A 153 2.81 -7.08 -2.44
C MET A 153 1.90 -6.17 -3.27
N HIS A 154 0.90 -5.62 -2.59
CA HIS A 154 0.09 -4.49 -3.05
C HIS A 154 0.20 -3.33 -2.07
N LEU A 155 -0.08 -2.12 -2.55
CA LEU A 155 -0.16 -0.93 -1.72
C LEU A 155 -1.60 -0.43 -1.67
N CYS A 156 -2.01 0.03 -0.50
CA CYS A 156 -3.30 0.67 -0.29
C CYS A 156 -3.14 2.06 0.33
N ASP A 157 -4.25 2.79 0.43
CA ASP A 157 -4.34 4.10 1.08
C ASP A 157 -3.76 5.27 0.27
N MET A 158 -4.45 5.61 -0.83
CA MET A 158 -4.09 6.75 -1.69
C MET A 158 -4.58 8.12 -1.14
N ASP A 159 -5.17 8.19 0.06
CA ASP A 159 -5.84 9.39 0.54
C ASP A 159 -4.97 10.64 0.49
N LYS A 160 -3.68 10.50 0.80
CA LYS A 160 -2.73 11.61 0.87
C LYS A 160 -1.84 11.76 -0.37
N TYR A 161 -2.06 11.00 -1.43
CA TYR A 161 -1.40 11.26 -2.71
C TYR A 161 -1.85 12.62 -3.24
N TYR A 162 -1.00 13.32 -3.95
CA TYR A 162 -1.30 14.69 -4.39
C TYR A 162 -0.71 14.99 -5.76
N LEU A 163 -1.27 16.01 -6.44
CA LEU A 163 -0.69 16.53 -7.68
C LEU A 163 0.49 17.44 -7.35
N GLY A 164 1.65 17.16 -7.94
CA GLY A 164 2.87 17.90 -7.64
C GLY A 164 3.92 17.84 -8.72
N LYS A 165 4.67 18.92 -8.85
CA LYS A 165 5.84 19.00 -9.72
C LYS A 165 6.92 17.99 -9.25
N ASN A 166 7.74 17.50 -10.17
CA ASN A 166 8.80 16.50 -9.91
C ASN A 166 8.28 15.14 -9.41
N ALA A 167 7.04 14.77 -9.74
CA ALA A 167 6.43 13.49 -9.35
C ALA A 167 7.34 12.30 -9.72
N ASN A 168 8.00 12.31 -10.87
CA ASN A 168 8.89 11.25 -11.32
C ASN A 168 10.06 10.98 -10.34
N ASP A 169 10.76 12.01 -9.90
CA ASP A 169 11.90 11.86 -8.98
C ASP A 169 11.44 11.50 -7.56
N LEU A 170 10.37 12.14 -7.10
CA LEU A 170 9.78 11.84 -5.79
C LEU A 170 9.25 10.41 -5.73
N ASN A 171 8.56 9.95 -6.76
CA ASN A 171 8.01 8.61 -6.80
C ASN A 171 9.10 7.52 -6.91
N LYS A 172 10.21 7.77 -7.61
CA LYS A 172 11.38 6.87 -7.58
C LYS A 172 11.92 6.72 -6.16
N GLN A 173 12.08 7.83 -5.43
CA GLN A 173 12.52 7.79 -4.03
C GLN A 173 11.50 7.07 -3.13
N ARG A 174 10.20 7.27 -3.36
CA ARG A 174 9.13 6.61 -2.62
C ARG A 174 9.08 5.10 -2.88
N LEU A 175 9.26 4.67 -4.13
CA LEU A 175 9.33 3.24 -4.45
C LEU A 175 10.53 2.58 -3.75
N ASN A 176 11.71 3.19 -3.82
CA ASN A 176 12.87 2.71 -3.08
C ASN A 176 12.59 2.62 -1.57
N PHE A 177 11.95 3.64 -1.00
CA PHE A 177 11.56 3.63 0.41
C PHE A 177 10.61 2.47 0.72
N VAL A 178 9.59 2.24 -0.11
CA VAL A 178 8.63 1.13 0.04
C VAL A 178 9.37 -0.20 0.14
N ILE A 179 10.21 -0.50 -0.84
CA ILE A 179 10.92 -1.79 -0.89
C ILE A 179 11.95 -1.89 0.25
N ALA A 180 12.74 -0.85 0.49
CA ALA A 180 13.72 -0.85 1.59
C ALA A 180 13.04 -0.99 2.97
N LYS A 181 11.89 -0.34 3.16
CA LYS A 181 11.13 -0.42 4.41
C LYS A 181 10.53 -1.81 4.62
N PHE A 182 9.98 -2.42 3.57
CA PHE A 182 9.52 -3.80 3.60
C PHE A 182 10.67 -4.75 4.00
N LEU A 183 11.81 -4.69 3.30
CA LEU A 183 12.98 -5.53 3.61
C LEU A 183 13.47 -5.32 5.06
N TYR A 184 13.50 -4.08 5.54
CA TYR A 184 13.82 -3.78 6.94
C TYR A 184 12.85 -4.46 7.91
N MET A 185 11.54 -4.41 7.65
CA MET A 185 10.56 -5.05 8.53
C MET A 185 10.79 -6.56 8.60
N GLU A 186 11.10 -7.17 7.47
CA GLU A 186 11.41 -8.61 7.44
C GLU A 186 12.77 -8.92 8.09
N MET A 187 13.82 -8.12 7.86
CA MET A 187 15.12 -8.26 8.56
C MET A 187 14.94 -8.28 10.08
N VAL A 188 14.16 -7.34 10.62
CA VAL A 188 13.94 -7.24 12.08
C VAL A 188 13.21 -8.47 12.65
N LYS A 189 12.45 -9.20 11.83
CA LYS A 189 11.77 -10.43 12.24
C LYS A 189 12.70 -11.66 12.24
N THR A 190 13.75 -11.67 11.41
CA THR A 190 14.62 -12.84 11.21
C THR A 190 15.70 -13.01 12.26
N GLY A 191 15.95 -12.01 13.12
CA GLY A 191 17.02 -12.06 14.10
C GLY A 191 16.73 -11.31 15.40
N ASP A 192 17.48 -11.67 16.44
CA ASP A 192 17.45 -10.95 17.72
C ASP A 192 18.44 -9.78 17.65
N PHE A 193 17.95 -8.64 17.14
CA PHE A 193 18.75 -7.44 16.93
C PHE A 193 18.65 -6.50 18.12
N SER A 194 19.82 -6.00 18.57
CA SER A 194 19.93 -4.95 19.57
C SER A 194 19.25 -3.65 19.09
N LYS A 195 19.07 -2.71 19.99
CA LYS A 195 18.54 -1.38 19.66
C LYS A 195 19.45 -0.62 18.69
N GLU A 196 20.75 -0.81 18.83
CA GLU A 196 21.79 -0.23 17.97
C GLU A 196 21.74 -0.82 16.57
N ASP A 197 21.61 -2.14 16.44
CA ASP A 197 21.47 -2.82 15.14
C ASP A 197 20.22 -2.33 14.40
N LYS A 198 19.09 -2.22 15.09
CA LYS A 198 17.86 -1.67 14.52
C LYS A 198 18.01 -0.23 14.04
N LYS A 199 18.83 0.58 14.73
CA LYS A 199 19.16 1.93 14.25
C LYS A 199 20.02 1.90 12.98
N LEU A 200 21.00 0.98 12.89
CA LEU A 200 21.83 0.83 11.70
C LEU A 200 20.97 0.40 10.49
N LEU A 201 20.11 -0.61 10.66
CA LEU A 201 19.19 -1.06 9.63
C LEU A 201 18.23 0.05 9.18
N ASN A 202 17.74 0.87 10.11
CA ASN A 202 16.87 2.01 9.75
C ASN A 202 17.63 3.13 9.01
N ARG A 203 18.91 3.37 9.32
CA ARG A 203 19.77 4.28 8.54
C ARG A 203 20.00 3.75 7.13
N TRP A 204 20.12 2.43 6.98
CA TRP A 204 20.18 1.79 5.66
C TRP A 204 18.93 2.10 4.83
N VAL A 205 17.71 1.98 5.39
CA VAL A 205 16.47 2.37 4.71
C VAL A 205 16.53 3.81 4.20
N ALA A 206 16.94 4.76 5.04
CA ALA A 206 17.05 6.17 4.67
C ALA A 206 18.07 6.38 3.53
N LYS A 207 19.19 5.65 3.53
CA LYS A 207 20.18 5.68 2.46
C LYS A 207 19.61 5.13 1.15
N GLN A 208 18.92 3.97 1.21
CA GLN A 208 18.37 3.32 0.01
C GLN A 208 17.24 4.12 -0.63
N SER A 209 16.44 4.84 0.14
CA SER A 209 15.38 5.72 -0.40
C SER A 209 15.92 6.73 -1.42
N ASN A 210 17.16 7.18 -1.24
CA ASN A 210 17.82 8.16 -2.12
C ASN A 210 18.79 7.53 -3.12
N SER A 211 18.95 6.20 -3.13
CA SER A 211 19.86 5.51 -4.05
C SER A 211 19.25 5.36 -5.44
N ARG A 212 20.03 5.70 -6.47
CA ARG A 212 19.60 5.48 -7.87
C ARG A 212 19.74 4.03 -8.31
N SER A 213 20.57 3.25 -7.63
CA SER A 213 20.92 1.85 -7.95
C SER A 213 20.21 0.83 -7.08
N PHE A 214 19.44 1.25 -6.05
CA PHE A 214 18.93 0.36 -5.02
C PHE A 214 18.16 -0.86 -5.58
N LEU A 215 17.21 -0.65 -6.48
CA LEU A 215 16.41 -1.76 -7.02
C LEU A 215 17.25 -2.70 -7.90
N SER A 216 18.24 -2.17 -8.62
CA SER A 216 19.19 -2.99 -9.38
C SER A 216 20.16 -3.75 -8.46
N GLU A 217 20.53 -3.17 -7.32
CA GLU A 217 21.33 -3.85 -6.28
C GLU A 217 20.54 -5.02 -5.68
N VAL A 218 19.25 -4.81 -5.28
CA VAL A 218 18.40 -5.88 -4.77
C VAL A 218 18.30 -7.03 -5.78
N ARG A 219 18.07 -6.71 -7.06
CA ARG A 219 18.02 -7.71 -8.13
C ARG A 219 19.35 -8.45 -8.29
N SER A 220 20.47 -7.72 -8.27
CA SER A 220 21.82 -8.30 -8.37
C SER A 220 22.15 -9.20 -7.18
N ASP A 221 21.77 -8.79 -5.95
CA ASP A 221 21.97 -9.60 -4.74
C ASP A 221 21.19 -10.92 -4.77
N ILE A 222 19.94 -10.88 -5.25
CA ILE A 222 19.13 -12.09 -5.44
C ILE A 222 19.72 -12.97 -6.55
N GLY A 223 20.30 -12.37 -7.61
CA GLY A 223 20.93 -13.06 -8.73
C GLY A 223 19.97 -14.03 -9.42
N THR A 224 20.32 -15.33 -9.44
CA THR A 224 19.48 -16.40 -10.00
C THR A 224 18.64 -17.14 -8.94
N ASN A 225 18.74 -16.76 -7.69
CA ASN A 225 18.09 -17.48 -6.58
C ASN A 225 16.64 -17.04 -6.33
N TYR A 226 15.84 -17.03 -7.40
CA TYR A 226 14.44 -16.58 -7.36
C TYR A 226 13.54 -17.45 -6.47
N SER A 227 13.89 -18.73 -6.24
CA SER A 227 13.12 -19.65 -5.40
C SER A 227 13.41 -19.50 -3.91
N ALA A 228 14.48 -18.81 -3.50
CA ALA A 228 14.76 -18.55 -2.10
C ALA A 228 13.63 -17.78 -1.44
N SER A 229 13.38 -18.05 -0.16
CA SER A 229 12.43 -17.24 0.61
C SER A 229 12.99 -15.84 0.85
N ILE A 230 12.08 -14.86 0.99
CA ILE A 230 12.48 -13.51 1.37
C ILE A 230 13.13 -13.51 2.75
N SER A 231 12.67 -14.35 3.69
CA SER A 231 13.25 -14.49 5.02
C SER A 231 14.73 -14.90 4.96
N ASP A 232 15.09 -15.85 4.10
CA ASP A 232 16.49 -16.26 3.93
C ASP A 232 17.34 -15.14 3.37
N TYR A 233 16.86 -14.50 2.31
CA TYR A 233 17.55 -13.36 1.68
C TYR A 233 17.81 -12.22 2.67
N VAL A 234 16.79 -11.78 3.40
CA VAL A 234 16.94 -10.66 4.34
C VAL A 234 17.78 -11.03 5.57
N GLY A 235 17.74 -12.29 6.00
CA GLY A 235 18.58 -12.79 7.09
C GLY A 235 20.07 -12.67 6.76
N GLU A 236 20.48 -13.09 5.57
CA GLU A 236 21.88 -12.95 5.10
C GLU A 236 22.26 -11.47 4.88
N LYS A 237 21.34 -10.67 4.28
CA LYS A 237 21.56 -9.25 4.08
C LYS A 237 21.76 -8.50 5.41
N ALA A 238 20.95 -8.79 6.42
CA ALA A 238 21.06 -8.16 7.75
C ALA A 238 22.42 -8.45 8.38
N LYS A 239 22.92 -9.69 8.34
CA LYS A 239 24.26 -10.05 8.83
C LYS A 239 25.38 -9.24 8.16
N THR A 240 25.22 -8.94 6.87
CA THR A 240 26.20 -8.14 6.11
C THR A 240 26.18 -6.66 6.51
N LEU A 241 25.01 -6.12 6.85
CA LEU A 241 24.84 -4.70 7.19
C LEU A 241 25.25 -4.34 8.63
N ILE A 242 25.28 -5.33 9.54
CA ILE A 242 25.58 -5.13 10.97
C ILE A 242 27.06 -5.40 11.29
N ARG A 243 27.77 -6.12 10.43
CA ARG A 243 29.23 -6.33 10.53
C ARG A 243 29.98 -5.04 10.16
#